data_2465a5d9d3ec958eca2ff1a9a384fe75
#
_entry.id   2465a5d9d3ec958eca2ff1a9a384fe75
#
_cell.length_a   1.000
_cell.length_b   1.000
_cell.length_c   1.000
_cell.angle_alpha   90.00
_cell.angle_beta   90.00
_cell.angle_gamma   90.00
#
_symmetry.space_group_name_H-M   'P 1'
#
loop_
_entity.id
_entity.type
_entity.pdbx_description
1 polymer ?
#
loop_
_entity_poly.entity_id
_entity_poly.type
_entity_poly.pdbx_seq_one_letter_code
_entity_poly.pdbx_strand_id
1 'polypeptide(L)'
;MIGGTRERHPPFGPHRAPYTGWGQSEASEERRVQEMVIYGVSFDMVGKQPIVLLKAVETNKFLPIWIGHPEAAAILMKLQGASTPRPMTHDLLSDVLGELEAECTRVAVTELRENTFYASISIRVNGRELEIDSRPSDALALAVRSGAPIFAADEVIAESAIEFEHEVEDTEEVVEKFKDFLDQVTPEDFAGE
;
A
#
# COMPACT_ATOMS: atom_id res chain seq x y z
N MET A 1 -57.38 7.56 -24.97
CA MET A 1 -56.67 8.08 -23.78
C MET A 1 -56.13 6.90 -23.00
N ILE A 2 -54.86 6.63 -23.16
CA ILE A 2 -54.18 5.56 -22.41
C ILE A 2 -52.98 6.23 -21.71
N GLY A 3 -53.18 6.58 -20.43
CA GLY A 3 -52.12 7.13 -19.59
C GLY A 3 -51.22 6.03 -19.06
N GLY A 4 -50.06 5.86 -19.65
CA GLY A 4 -49.01 5.00 -19.12
C GLY A 4 -48.24 5.73 -18.05
N THR A 5 -48.44 5.36 -16.80
CA THR A 5 -47.58 5.76 -15.68
C THR A 5 -46.19 5.12 -15.83
N ARG A 6 -45.20 5.95 -16.19
CA ARG A 6 -43.78 5.53 -16.10
C ARG A 6 -43.39 5.42 -14.65
N GLU A 7 -43.26 4.21 -14.17
CA GLU A 7 -42.54 3.94 -12.91
C GLU A 7 -41.08 4.40 -13.08
N ARG A 8 -40.70 5.39 -12.29
CA ARG A 8 -39.30 5.81 -12.15
C ARG A 8 -38.61 4.84 -11.21
N HIS A 9 -37.75 3.97 -11.78
CA HIS A 9 -36.82 3.22 -10.96
C HIS A 9 -35.92 4.20 -10.20
N PRO A 10 -35.69 4.01 -8.90
CA PRO A 10 -34.70 4.79 -8.16
C PRO A 10 -33.32 4.52 -8.73
N PRO A 11 -32.45 5.55 -8.88
CA PRO A 11 -31.16 5.44 -9.56
C PRO A 11 -30.07 4.68 -8.78
N PHE A 12 -30.36 4.21 -7.58
CA PHE A 12 -29.40 3.44 -6.77
C PHE A 12 -30.12 2.29 -6.09
N GLY A 13 -29.54 1.09 -6.18
CA GLY A 13 -29.97 -0.07 -5.41
C GLY A 13 -29.91 0.18 -3.89
N PRO A 14 -30.42 -0.75 -3.08
CA PRO A 14 -30.52 -0.55 -1.63
C PRO A 14 -29.15 -0.11 -1.10
N HIS A 15 -29.17 1.03 -0.38
CA HIS A 15 -27.98 1.52 0.34
C HIS A 15 -27.36 0.35 1.06
N ARG A 16 -26.10 0.00 0.74
CA ARG A 16 -25.32 -0.85 1.62
C ARG A 16 -25.46 -0.25 3.00
N ALA A 17 -25.88 -1.07 3.94
CA ALA A 17 -25.84 -0.70 5.35
C ALA A 17 -24.50 -0.03 5.62
N PRO A 18 -24.44 1.04 6.43
CA PRO A 18 -23.17 1.65 6.77
C PRO A 18 -22.25 0.53 7.21
N TYR A 19 -21.04 0.49 6.65
CA TYR A 19 -20.03 -0.52 6.94
C TYR A 19 -19.67 -0.39 8.43
N THR A 20 -20.39 -1.10 9.28
CA THR A 20 -20.21 -1.14 10.73
C THR A 20 -19.16 -2.15 11.16
N GLY A 21 -18.25 -2.49 10.26
CA GLY A 21 -17.25 -3.56 10.42
C GLY A 21 -16.01 -3.19 11.24
N TRP A 22 -15.98 -2.04 11.89
CA TRP A 22 -14.92 -1.73 12.85
C TRP A 22 -15.47 -1.86 14.26
N GLY A 23 -15.62 -3.12 14.69
CA GLY A 23 -15.76 -3.40 16.11
C GLY A 23 -14.56 -2.77 16.81
N GLN A 24 -14.83 -2.00 17.87
CA GLN A 24 -13.84 -1.70 18.88
C GLN A 24 -13.35 -3.07 19.39
N SER A 25 -12.26 -3.57 18.80
CA SER A 25 -11.58 -4.73 19.33
C SER A 25 -10.99 -4.30 20.66
N GLU A 26 -11.46 -4.99 21.70
CA GLU A 26 -10.89 -5.00 23.03
C GLU A 26 -9.36 -5.01 22.95
N ALA A 27 -8.72 -4.12 23.73
CA ALA A 27 -7.29 -4.03 23.99
C ALA A 27 -6.41 -4.53 22.82
N SER A 28 -6.05 -3.64 21.93
CA SER A 28 -5.00 -3.88 20.96
C SER A 28 -3.74 -4.31 21.73
N GLU A 29 -3.39 -5.59 21.69
CA GLU A 29 -1.99 -5.96 21.78
C GLU A 29 -1.31 -5.01 20.78
N GLU A 30 -0.44 -4.16 21.25
CA GLU A 30 0.31 -3.22 20.40
C GLU A 30 1.05 -4.08 19.38
N ARG A 31 0.48 -4.21 18.18
CA ARG A 31 1.14 -4.91 17.09
C ARG A 31 2.47 -4.20 16.91
N ARG A 32 3.55 -4.92 17.17
CA ARG A 32 4.88 -4.38 16.93
C ARG A 32 5.00 -4.13 15.45
N VAL A 33 5.49 -2.97 15.11
CA VAL A 33 5.69 -2.54 13.72
C VAL A 33 7.10 -2.01 13.57
N GLN A 34 7.69 -2.22 12.40
CA GLN A 34 8.99 -1.64 12.06
C GLN A 34 8.78 -0.53 11.03
N GLU A 35 9.57 0.52 11.17
CA GLU A 35 9.60 1.59 10.19
C GLU A 35 10.29 1.10 8.92
N MET A 36 9.68 1.43 7.79
CA MET A 36 10.10 1.03 6.46
C MET A 36 10.33 2.25 5.58
N VAL A 37 11.21 2.12 4.62
CA VAL A 37 11.36 3.10 3.53
C VAL A 37 11.17 2.42 2.20
N ILE A 38 10.66 3.14 1.21
CA ILE A 38 10.62 2.63 -0.16
C ILE A 38 12.05 2.66 -0.69
N TYR A 39 12.64 1.48 -0.83
CA TYR A 39 13.97 1.32 -1.40
C TYR A 39 13.96 1.51 -2.92
N GLY A 40 12.92 1.03 -3.58
CA GLY A 40 12.73 1.20 -5.02
C GLY A 40 11.51 0.48 -5.54
N VAL A 41 11.29 0.63 -6.84
CA VAL A 41 10.32 -0.16 -7.60
C VAL A 41 11.09 -0.89 -8.68
N SER A 42 11.02 -2.20 -8.66
CA SER A 42 11.62 -3.10 -9.64
C SER A 42 10.56 -3.74 -10.53
N PHE A 43 10.99 -4.56 -11.45
CA PHE A 43 10.09 -5.26 -12.36
C PHE A 43 10.47 -6.73 -12.39
N ASP A 44 9.55 -7.60 -12.00
CA ASP A 44 9.69 -9.03 -12.16
C ASP A 44 9.63 -9.37 -13.67
N MET A 45 10.75 -9.85 -14.21
CA MET A 45 10.85 -10.16 -15.63
C MET A 45 10.10 -11.44 -16.02
N VAL A 46 9.91 -12.36 -15.07
CA VAL A 46 9.22 -13.64 -15.26
C VAL A 46 7.71 -13.43 -15.17
N GLY A 47 7.22 -12.90 -14.03
CA GLY A 47 5.81 -12.62 -13.80
C GLY A 47 5.31 -11.37 -14.53
N LYS A 48 6.19 -10.55 -15.09
CA LYS A 48 5.88 -9.28 -15.76
C LYS A 48 5.07 -8.33 -14.87
N GLN A 49 5.33 -8.37 -13.58
CA GLN A 49 4.66 -7.51 -12.58
C GLN A 49 5.67 -6.59 -11.91
N PRO A 50 5.30 -5.34 -11.65
CA PRO A 50 6.13 -4.46 -10.84
C PRO A 50 6.07 -4.87 -9.37
N ILE A 51 7.19 -4.65 -8.69
CA ILE A 51 7.37 -4.90 -7.27
C ILE A 51 7.85 -3.61 -6.62
N VAL A 52 7.19 -3.18 -5.56
CA VAL A 52 7.75 -2.19 -4.65
C VAL A 52 8.55 -2.91 -3.58
N LEU A 53 9.78 -2.49 -3.38
CA LEU A 53 10.67 -3.04 -2.37
C LEU A 53 10.74 -2.08 -1.19
N LEU A 54 10.27 -2.51 -0.03
CA LEU A 54 10.42 -1.78 1.22
C LEU A 54 11.63 -2.29 1.97
N LYS A 55 12.44 -1.41 2.55
CA LYS A 55 13.57 -1.74 3.42
C LYS A 55 13.24 -1.31 4.84
N ALA A 56 13.47 -2.20 5.81
CA ALA A 56 13.39 -1.84 7.22
C ALA A 56 14.53 -0.88 7.60
N VAL A 57 14.20 0.18 8.35
CA VAL A 57 15.16 1.24 8.70
C VAL A 57 16.27 0.69 9.61
N GLU A 58 15.90 -0.15 10.57
CA GLU A 58 16.82 -0.63 11.62
C GLU A 58 17.51 -1.97 11.27
N THR A 59 17.04 -2.65 10.23
CA THR A 59 17.55 -3.98 9.87
C THR A 59 17.83 -4.09 8.38
N ASN A 60 18.52 -5.16 7.97
CA ASN A 60 18.80 -5.43 6.57
C ASN A 60 17.70 -6.30 5.91
N LYS A 61 16.45 -6.11 6.35
CA LYS A 61 15.29 -6.83 5.85
C LYS A 61 14.58 -6.03 4.78
N PHE A 62 14.21 -6.72 3.72
CA PHE A 62 13.51 -6.16 2.58
C PHE A 62 12.19 -6.88 2.38
N LEU A 63 11.10 -6.14 2.25
CA LEU A 63 9.77 -6.66 2.03
C LEU A 63 9.35 -6.37 0.58
N PRO A 64 9.34 -7.37 -0.30
CA PRO A 64 8.83 -7.23 -1.67
C PRO A 64 7.31 -7.31 -1.67
N ILE A 65 6.66 -6.39 -2.38
CA ILE A 65 5.20 -6.38 -2.56
C ILE A 65 4.90 -6.22 -4.04
N TRP A 66 4.27 -7.23 -4.65
CA TRP A 66 3.81 -7.18 -6.04
C TRP A 66 2.63 -6.21 -6.16
N ILE A 67 2.70 -5.30 -7.11
CA ILE A 67 1.72 -4.24 -7.30
C ILE A 67 1.31 -4.11 -8.77
N GLY A 68 0.22 -3.40 -9.04
CA GLY A 68 -0.21 -3.12 -10.42
C GLY A 68 0.68 -2.10 -11.11
N HIS A 69 0.71 -2.14 -12.45
CA HIS A 69 1.48 -1.20 -13.27
C HIS A 69 1.08 0.28 -13.05
N PRO A 70 -0.24 0.62 -12.97
CA PRO A 70 -0.64 2.00 -12.69
C PRO A 70 -0.17 2.51 -11.34
N GLU A 71 -0.21 1.66 -10.31
CA GLU A 71 0.22 2.00 -8.96
C GLU A 71 1.74 2.16 -8.90
N ALA A 72 2.49 1.27 -9.55
CA ALA A 72 3.95 1.37 -9.68
C ALA A 72 4.36 2.68 -10.37
N ALA A 73 3.69 3.02 -11.48
CA ALA A 73 3.92 4.28 -12.18
C ALA A 73 3.62 5.48 -11.28
N ALA A 74 2.53 5.44 -10.49
CA ALA A 74 2.16 6.51 -9.58
C ALA A 74 3.21 6.73 -8.48
N ILE A 75 3.79 5.65 -7.93
CA ILE A 75 4.86 5.72 -6.93
C ILE A 75 6.14 6.26 -7.58
N LEU A 76 6.59 5.66 -8.67
CA LEU A 76 7.83 6.05 -9.36
C LEU A 76 7.84 7.51 -9.78
N MET A 77 6.77 7.99 -10.42
CA MET A 77 6.68 9.38 -10.86
C MET A 77 6.83 10.35 -9.69
N LYS A 78 6.23 10.04 -8.55
CA LYS A 78 6.37 10.88 -7.36
C LYS A 78 7.78 10.83 -6.78
N LEU A 79 8.41 9.65 -6.68
CA LEU A 79 9.78 9.50 -6.20
C LEU A 79 10.79 10.22 -7.11
N GLN A 80 10.54 10.26 -8.41
CA GLN A 80 11.38 10.95 -9.39
C GLN A 80 11.10 12.46 -9.50
N GLY A 81 10.14 12.99 -8.73
CA GLY A 81 9.73 14.39 -8.82
C GLY A 81 9.07 14.76 -10.15
N ALA A 82 8.59 13.78 -10.90
CA ALA A 82 7.91 14.00 -12.17
C ALA A 82 6.52 14.63 -11.91
N SER A 83 6.17 15.63 -12.72
CA SER A 83 4.88 16.28 -12.66
C SER A 83 4.03 15.97 -13.90
N THR A 84 2.74 15.85 -13.72
CA THR A 84 1.77 15.69 -14.79
C THR A 84 0.95 16.98 -14.96
N PRO A 85 0.44 17.27 -16.18
CA PRO A 85 -0.38 18.47 -16.40
C PRO A 85 -1.68 18.48 -15.58
N ARG A 86 -2.14 17.31 -15.16
CA ARG A 86 -3.34 17.15 -14.30
C ARG A 86 -3.04 16.13 -13.20
N PRO A 87 -3.65 16.28 -12.00
CA PRO A 87 -3.47 15.34 -10.90
C PRO A 87 -3.83 13.91 -11.33
N MET A 88 -2.98 12.95 -10.99
CA MET A 88 -3.31 11.53 -11.06
C MET A 88 -4.19 11.13 -9.87
N THR A 89 -4.71 9.91 -9.84
CA THR A 89 -5.64 9.44 -8.81
C THR A 89 -5.14 9.67 -7.39
N HIS A 90 -3.86 9.35 -7.11
CA HIS A 90 -3.30 9.52 -5.76
C HIS A 90 -2.93 10.98 -5.46
N ASP A 91 -2.64 11.79 -6.47
CA ASP A 91 -2.50 13.25 -6.30
C ASP A 91 -3.86 13.84 -5.91
N LEU A 92 -4.92 13.48 -6.66
CA LEU A 92 -6.27 13.92 -6.34
C LEU A 92 -6.71 13.48 -4.94
N LEU A 93 -6.39 12.24 -4.53
CA LEU A 93 -6.70 11.77 -3.17
C LEU A 93 -5.97 12.64 -2.12
N SER A 94 -4.70 12.92 -2.33
CA SER A 94 -3.92 13.79 -1.44
C SER A 94 -4.50 15.20 -1.37
N ASP A 95 -4.89 15.77 -2.53
CA ASP A 95 -5.51 17.09 -2.60
C ASP A 95 -6.86 17.12 -1.86
N VAL A 96 -7.70 16.09 -2.04
CA VAL A 96 -8.99 15.97 -1.33
C VAL A 96 -8.79 15.91 0.18
N LEU A 97 -7.81 15.15 0.66
CA LEU A 97 -7.48 15.12 2.09
C LEU A 97 -7.06 16.50 2.59
N GLY A 98 -6.21 17.20 1.84
CA GLY A 98 -5.79 18.57 2.17
C GLY A 98 -6.95 19.55 2.23
N GLU A 99 -7.87 19.53 1.26
CA GLU A 99 -9.07 20.39 1.24
C GLU A 99 -10.03 20.09 2.42
N LEU A 100 -10.02 18.85 2.93
CA LEU A 100 -10.80 18.43 4.09
C LEU A 100 -10.06 18.66 5.42
N GLU A 101 -8.89 19.31 5.41
CA GLU A 101 -8.02 19.47 6.58
C GLU A 101 -7.70 18.14 7.28
N ALA A 102 -7.63 17.06 6.50
CA ALA A 102 -7.28 15.73 6.94
C ALA A 102 -5.81 15.43 6.66
N GLU A 103 -5.10 14.95 7.67
CA GLU A 103 -3.68 14.63 7.60
C GLU A 103 -3.50 13.11 7.55
N CYS A 104 -2.78 12.60 6.55
CA CYS A 104 -2.29 11.23 6.57
C CYS A 104 -1.11 11.15 7.54
N THR A 105 -1.30 10.53 8.70
CA THR A 105 -0.31 10.51 9.78
C THR A 105 0.66 9.35 9.67
N ARG A 106 0.22 8.23 9.12
CA ARG A 106 1.06 7.05 8.84
C ARG A 106 0.36 6.10 7.88
N VAL A 107 1.14 5.20 7.28
CA VAL A 107 0.61 4.01 6.61
C VAL A 107 1.30 2.77 7.14
N ALA A 108 0.61 1.63 7.17
CA ALA A 108 1.19 0.39 7.65
C ALA A 108 0.73 -0.80 6.79
N VAL A 109 1.67 -1.68 6.43
CA VAL A 109 1.35 -3.02 5.92
C VAL A 109 1.09 -3.89 7.15
N THR A 110 -0.17 -4.30 7.32
CA THR A 110 -0.68 -4.82 8.60
C THR A 110 -0.77 -6.33 8.65
N GLU A 111 -0.92 -6.96 7.49
CA GLU A 111 -1.26 -8.38 7.45
C GLU A 111 -0.94 -9.00 6.08
N LEU A 112 -0.59 -10.29 6.09
CA LEU A 112 -0.59 -11.14 4.90
C LEU A 112 -1.58 -12.28 5.13
N ARG A 113 -2.56 -12.41 4.27
CA ARG A 113 -3.55 -13.48 4.28
C ARG A 113 -3.76 -14.02 2.89
N GLU A 114 -3.66 -15.32 2.72
CA GLU A 114 -3.91 -15.97 1.42
C GLU A 114 -3.14 -15.25 0.29
N ASN A 115 -1.84 -15.01 0.49
CA ASN A 115 -0.96 -14.27 -0.43
C ASN A 115 -1.40 -12.84 -0.76
N THR A 116 -2.27 -12.26 0.04
CA THR A 116 -2.74 -10.90 -0.15
C THR A 116 -2.27 -10.03 1.01
N PHE A 117 -1.45 -9.04 0.70
CA PHE A 117 -1.06 -8.02 1.66
C PHE A 117 -2.19 -7.03 1.91
N TYR A 118 -2.41 -6.73 3.18
CA TYR A 118 -3.34 -5.71 3.66
C TYR A 118 -2.57 -4.53 4.21
N ALA A 119 -3.13 -3.35 4.09
CA ALA A 119 -2.55 -2.15 4.65
C ALA A 119 -3.62 -1.26 5.28
N SER A 120 -3.20 -0.41 6.19
CA SER A 120 -4.03 0.65 6.76
C SER A 120 -3.40 2.03 6.52
N ILE A 121 -4.26 3.02 6.36
CA ILE A 121 -3.92 4.43 6.29
C ILE A 121 -4.52 5.09 7.54
N SER A 122 -3.68 5.67 8.38
CA SER A 122 -4.12 6.46 9.53
C SER A 122 -4.28 7.91 9.11
N ILE A 123 -5.47 8.45 9.32
CA ILE A 123 -5.83 9.82 8.97
C ILE A 123 -6.29 10.55 10.23
N ARG A 124 -5.75 11.75 10.43
CA ARG A 124 -6.21 12.67 11.47
C ARG A 124 -7.10 13.75 10.85
N VAL A 125 -8.32 13.87 11.35
CA VAL A 125 -9.26 14.90 10.94
C VAL A 125 -10.05 15.41 12.16
N ASN A 126 -10.11 16.73 12.35
CA ASN A 126 -10.81 17.36 13.49
C ASN A 126 -10.40 16.77 14.86
N GLY A 127 -9.10 16.43 15.03
CA GLY A 127 -8.55 15.85 16.26
C GLY A 127 -8.93 14.38 16.50
N ARG A 128 -9.56 13.72 15.54
CA ARG A 128 -9.87 12.28 15.58
C ARG A 128 -8.92 11.53 14.65
N GLU A 129 -8.46 10.39 15.11
CA GLU A 129 -7.76 9.43 14.26
C GLU A 129 -8.73 8.40 13.70
N LEU A 130 -8.58 8.14 12.40
CA LEU A 130 -9.34 7.15 11.64
C LEU A 130 -8.36 6.21 10.98
N GLU A 131 -8.65 4.92 11.03
CA GLU A 131 -7.92 3.93 10.26
C GLU A 131 -8.77 3.50 9.06
N ILE A 132 -8.16 3.47 7.88
CA ILE A 132 -8.82 3.15 6.62
C ILE A 132 -8.10 1.94 6.01
N ASP A 133 -8.86 0.88 5.75
CA ASP A 133 -8.38 -0.29 5.02
C ASP A 133 -7.97 0.10 3.60
N SER A 134 -6.85 -0.44 3.15
CA SER A 134 -6.26 -0.07 1.87
C SER A 134 -5.43 -1.21 1.29
N ARG A 135 -5.26 -1.22 -0.02
CA ARG A 135 -4.18 -1.99 -0.64
C ARG A 135 -2.84 -1.33 -0.30
N PRO A 136 -1.76 -2.13 -0.10
CA PRO A 136 -0.44 -1.57 0.15
C PRO A 136 0.01 -0.56 -0.90
N SER A 137 -0.23 -0.84 -2.18
CA SER A 137 0.14 0.06 -3.28
C SER A 137 -0.50 1.45 -3.18
N ASP A 138 -1.78 1.53 -2.78
CA ASP A 138 -2.49 2.80 -2.62
C ASP A 138 -1.98 3.56 -1.39
N ALA A 139 -1.77 2.83 -0.27
CA ALA A 139 -1.21 3.40 0.94
C ALA A 139 0.19 3.99 0.70
N LEU A 140 1.07 3.25 0.01
CA LEU A 140 2.42 3.69 -0.34
C LEU A 140 2.39 4.87 -1.32
N ALA A 141 1.52 4.84 -2.33
CA ALA A 141 1.38 5.95 -3.27
C ALA A 141 0.88 7.24 -2.59
N LEU A 142 0.05 7.11 -1.54
CA LEU A 142 -0.35 8.24 -0.70
C LEU A 142 0.78 8.69 0.22
N ALA A 143 1.50 7.76 0.86
CA ALA A 143 2.61 8.06 1.77
C ALA A 143 3.69 8.91 1.09
N VAL A 144 4.12 8.57 -0.14
CA VAL A 144 5.13 9.34 -0.87
C VAL A 144 4.65 10.75 -1.24
N ARG A 145 3.34 11.02 -1.21
CA ARG A 145 2.73 12.33 -1.48
C ARG A 145 2.58 13.17 -0.23
N SER A 146 2.09 12.55 0.83
CA SER A 146 1.86 13.21 2.12
C SER A 146 3.11 13.36 2.98
N GLY A 147 4.17 12.57 2.68
CA GLY A 147 5.35 12.46 3.54
C GLY A 147 5.10 11.65 4.81
N ALA A 148 4.01 10.89 4.87
CA ALA A 148 3.68 10.06 6.01
C ALA A 148 4.68 8.90 6.17
N PRO A 149 5.09 8.55 7.40
CA PRO A 149 5.95 7.40 7.66
C PRO A 149 5.25 6.10 7.29
N ILE A 150 6.07 5.13 6.85
CA ILE A 150 5.63 3.81 6.40
C ILE A 150 6.06 2.79 7.44
N PHE A 151 5.18 1.86 7.76
CA PHE A 151 5.45 0.76 8.68
C PHE A 151 5.04 -0.59 8.09
N ALA A 152 5.59 -1.66 8.64
CA ALA A 152 5.10 -3.02 8.42
C ALA A 152 5.03 -3.77 9.75
N ALA A 153 4.02 -4.62 9.94
CA ALA A 153 3.89 -5.45 11.12
C ALA A 153 5.02 -6.48 11.19
N ASP A 154 5.49 -6.78 12.41
CA ASP A 154 6.57 -7.76 12.63
C ASP A 154 6.22 -9.12 12.04
N GLU A 155 4.95 -9.52 12.11
CA GLU A 155 4.47 -10.78 11.55
C GLU A 155 4.63 -10.82 10.02
N VAL A 156 4.30 -9.72 9.36
CA VAL A 156 4.44 -9.60 7.88
C VAL A 156 5.92 -9.66 7.49
N ILE A 157 6.78 -8.98 8.25
CA ILE A 157 8.22 -9.00 8.01
C ILE A 157 8.79 -10.39 8.26
N ALA A 158 8.35 -11.07 9.32
CA ALA A 158 8.83 -12.42 9.64
C ALA A 158 8.43 -13.44 8.57
N GLU A 159 7.25 -13.28 7.96
CA GLU A 159 6.70 -14.21 6.97
C GLU A 159 7.25 -13.97 5.55
N SER A 160 7.47 -12.70 5.16
CA SER A 160 7.68 -12.34 3.76
C SER A 160 8.92 -11.49 3.49
N ALA A 161 9.66 -11.07 4.52
CA ALA A 161 10.87 -10.31 4.27
C ALA A 161 12.03 -11.23 3.90
N ILE A 162 12.85 -10.74 2.98
CA ILE A 162 14.12 -11.34 2.60
C ILE A 162 15.26 -10.58 3.29
N GLU A 163 16.31 -11.29 3.65
CA GLU A 163 17.51 -10.71 4.26
C GLU A 163 18.71 -10.98 3.35
N PHE A 164 19.46 -9.92 3.04
CA PHE A 164 20.71 -10.08 2.29
C PHE A 164 21.88 -10.17 3.26
N GLU A 165 22.73 -11.19 3.09
CA GLU A 165 23.85 -11.51 4.00
C GLU A 165 24.94 -10.44 4.08
N HIS A 166 24.93 -9.44 3.19
CA HIS A 166 25.90 -8.33 3.19
C HIS A 166 25.18 -6.99 3.26
N GLU A 167 25.75 -6.06 4.05
CA GLU A 167 25.39 -4.65 3.93
C GLU A 167 25.69 -4.19 2.50
N VAL A 168 24.65 -4.01 1.72
CA VAL A 168 24.79 -3.54 0.35
C VAL A 168 24.68 -2.03 0.41
N GLU A 169 25.83 -1.36 0.41
CA GLU A 169 25.91 0.11 0.39
C GLU A 169 25.51 0.68 -0.98
N ASP A 170 25.54 -0.15 -2.03
CA ASP A 170 25.25 0.29 -3.39
C ASP A 170 23.85 -0.16 -3.85
N THR A 171 23.03 0.82 -4.17
CA THR A 171 21.64 0.62 -4.65
C THR A 171 21.60 -0.26 -5.92
N GLU A 172 22.61 -0.18 -6.79
CA GLU A 172 22.66 -0.95 -8.03
C GLU A 172 22.91 -2.44 -7.75
N GLU A 173 23.76 -2.76 -6.78
CA GLU A 173 24.07 -4.15 -6.39
C GLU A 173 22.88 -4.83 -5.71
N VAL A 174 22.09 -4.10 -4.89
CA VAL A 174 20.85 -4.63 -4.29
C VAL A 174 19.81 -4.91 -5.36
N VAL A 175 19.65 -4.01 -6.31
CA VAL A 175 18.70 -4.20 -7.42
C VAL A 175 19.10 -5.41 -8.26
N GLU A 176 20.41 -5.63 -8.47
CA GLU A 176 20.90 -6.77 -9.24
C GLU A 176 20.72 -8.10 -8.49
N LYS A 177 21.10 -8.16 -7.21
CA LYS A 177 20.84 -9.32 -6.36
C LYS A 177 19.35 -9.61 -6.17
N PHE A 178 18.53 -8.56 -6.11
CA PHE A 178 17.09 -8.71 -6.04
C PHE A 178 16.49 -9.23 -7.36
N LYS A 179 17.02 -8.83 -8.51
CA LYS A 179 16.67 -9.42 -9.80
C LYS A 179 17.03 -10.91 -9.85
N ASP A 180 18.25 -11.25 -9.42
CA ASP A 180 18.68 -12.65 -9.36
C ASP A 180 17.79 -13.49 -8.43
N PHE A 181 17.35 -12.91 -7.33
CA PHE A 181 16.38 -13.54 -6.43
C PHE A 181 15.01 -13.73 -7.12
N LEU A 182 14.50 -12.71 -7.82
CA LEU A 182 13.23 -12.79 -8.54
C LEU A 182 13.23 -13.82 -9.67
N ASP A 183 14.39 -14.05 -10.30
CA ASP A 183 14.53 -15.09 -11.33
C ASP A 183 14.45 -16.53 -10.74
N GLN A 184 14.55 -16.66 -9.41
CA GLN A 184 14.55 -17.95 -8.70
C GLN A 184 13.24 -18.23 -7.94
N VAL A 185 12.38 -17.21 -7.72
CA VAL A 185 11.14 -17.32 -6.95
C VAL A 185 9.94 -16.86 -7.77
N THR A 186 8.81 -17.49 -7.52
CA THR A 186 7.52 -17.11 -8.11
C THR A 186 6.59 -16.58 -7.00
N PRO A 187 5.50 -15.84 -7.35
CA PRO A 187 4.51 -15.43 -6.36
C PRO A 187 3.94 -16.61 -5.55
N GLU A 188 3.93 -17.81 -6.15
CA GLU A 188 3.46 -19.03 -5.49
C GLU A 188 4.44 -19.53 -4.40
N ASP A 189 5.72 -19.19 -4.46
CA ASP A 189 6.71 -19.60 -3.46
C ASP A 189 6.52 -18.88 -2.13
N PHE A 190 5.77 -17.78 -2.12
CA PHE A 190 5.31 -17.06 -0.92
C PHE A 190 3.91 -17.52 -0.47
N ALA A 191 3.30 -18.50 -1.21
CA ALA A 191 2.10 -19.19 -0.79
C ALA A 191 2.52 -20.24 0.24
N GLY A 192 2.45 -19.93 1.52
CA GLY A 192 2.55 -20.92 2.59
C GLY A 192 1.53 -22.05 2.36
N GLU A 193 1.94 -23.31 2.55
CA GLU A 193 1.06 -24.48 2.54
C GLU A 193 -0.07 -24.37 3.58
#